data_e15a0a47b2492f731a7ebb909b01d3d0
#
_entry.id   e15a0a47b2492f731a7ebb909b01d3d0
#
_cell.length_a   1.000
_cell.length_b   1.000
_cell.length_c   1.000
_cell.angle_alpha   90.00
_cell.angle_beta   90.00
_cell.angle_gamma   90.00
#
_symmetry.space_group_name_H-M   'P 1'
#
loop_
_entity.id
_entity.type
_entity.pdbx_description
1 polymer ?
#
loop_
_entity_poly.entity_id
_entity_poly.type
_entity_poly.pdbx_seq_one_letter_code
_entity_poly.pdbx_strand_id
1 'polypeptide(L)'
;MSVIALVLVFLTFSISVFNFITIRKPENDDLVSESVTVIVPMRNESENVAECISALAGQSGVAELKVILVNDSSTDDTQALIQRAIAGDSRFTVIDSPELRTGWLGKVSALQAGYEAAHSEFIVTIDADVRLKPKALARAINQLKDLELDFVSPYPQQVAVTFAEKLIQPLLHWSWMSTVVLRLAEKHPMRSTAIANGQFFVVHKEALDLIEGFTSVSDKILDDIEIARSLIAQGFKGIVTEGAAIAKTRMYSSFTELRSGYGKSLWKAFGGRIGSLIAIFFIFAVGIFPFILFLNGYLIGFILFLLSVLTRELSALRSRSNPIYAFLHPLSSALLIYLIIYSWSKRGKIQWKGRTV
;
A
#
# COMPACT_ATOMS: atom_id res chain seq x y z
N MET A 1 20.89 25.15 5.60
CA MET A 1 20.40 24.16 4.59
C MET A 1 21.41 23.05 4.34
N SER A 2 22.67 23.32 3.98
CA SER A 2 23.63 22.27 3.60
C SER A 2 23.88 21.21 4.70
N VAL A 3 24.04 21.60 5.96
CA VAL A 3 24.22 20.67 7.09
C VAL A 3 22.98 19.82 7.31
N ILE A 4 21.79 20.41 7.25
CA ILE A 4 20.52 19.67 7.41
C ILE A 4 20.36 18.65 6.28
N ALA A 5 20.59 19.05 5.03
CA ALA A 5 20.51 18.13 3.89
C ALA A 5 21.53 16.99 4.01
N LEU A 6 22.77 17.30 4.44
CA LEU A 6 23.79 16.29 4.69
C LEU A 6 23.32 15.25 5.71
N VAL A 7 22.83 15.69 6.87
CA VAL A 7 22.33 14.79 7.92
C VAL A 7 21.16 13.95 7.41
N LEU A 8 20.18 14.56 6.75
CA LEU A 8 18.98 13.86 6.26
C LEU A 8 19.34 12.84 5.16
N VAL A 9 20.21 13.18 4.21
CA VAL A 9 20.61 12.27 3.13
C VAL A 9 21.41 11.09 3.69
N PHE A 10 22.36 11.32 4.61
CA PHE A 10 23.08 10.21 5.24
C PHE A 10 22.14 9.32 6.08
N LEU A 11 21.21 9.90 6.83
CA LEU A 11 20.24 9.14 7.62
C LEU A 11 19.35 8.28 6.72
N THR A 12 18.75 8.88 5.67
CA THR A 12 17.89 8.13 4.73
C THR A 12 18.65 7.04 3.98
N PHE A 13 19.90 7.30 3.59
CA PHE A 13 20.77 6.30 2.97
C PHE A 13 21.08 5.15 3.93
N SER A 14 21.48 5.45 5.17
CA SER A 14 21.79 4.42 6.18
C SER A 14 20.58 3.55 6.50
N ILE A 15 19.40 4.17 6.67
CA ILE A 15 18.14 3.43 6.88
C ILE A 15 17.81 2.54 5.66
N SER A 16 17.97 3.07 4.44
CA SER A 16 17.70 2.31 3.22
C SER A 16 18.63 1.11 3.04
N VAL A 17 19.91 1.27 3.33
CA VAL A 17 20.91 0.16 3.31
C VAL A 17 20.52 -0.91 4.34
N PHE A 18 20.22 -0.49 5.58
CA PHE A 18 19.81 -1.41 6.63
C PHE A 18 18.53 -2.16 6.26
N ASN A 19 17.51 -1.46 5.81
CA ASN A 19 16.24 -2.07 5.39
C ASN A 19 16.41 -2.95 4.14
N PHE A 20 17.26 -2.56 3.18
CA PHE A 20 17.54 -3.37 2.00
C PHE A 20 18.09 -4.76 2.39
N ILE A 21 18.94 -4.83 3.42
CA ILE A 21 19.51 -6.10 3.88
C ILE A 21 18.51 -6.89 4.73
N THR A 22 17.72 -6.20 5.56
CA THR A 22 16.98 -6.83 6.66
C THR A 22 15.47 -6.96 6.45
N ILE A 23 14.90 -6.40 5.36
CA ILE A 23 13.46 -6.48 5.10
C ILE A 23 12.98 -7.94 5.03
N ARG A 24 11.86 -8.21 5.68
CA ARG A 24 11.21 -9.52 5.65
C ARG A 24 10.62 -9.82 4.28
N LYS A 25 10.75 -11.08 3.87
CA LYS A 25 10.21 -11.60 2.61
C LYS A 25 9.33 -12.81 2.89
N PRO A 26 8.16 -12.93 2.25
CA PRO A 26 7.30 -14.09 2.39
C PRO A 26 7.84 -15.23 1.50
N GLU A 27 8.68 -16.10 2.05
CA GLU A 27 9.36 -17.19 1.32
C GLU A 27 8.78 -18.58 1.62
N ASN A 28 8.31 -18.84 2.86
CA ASN A 28 7.73 -20.12 3.26
C ASN A 28 6.38 -20.34 2.56
N ASP A 29 6.27 -21.40 1.76
CA ASP A 29 5.09 -21.74 0.98
C ASP A 29 4.48 -23.10 1.36
N ASP A 30 4.72 -23.55 2.59
CA ASP A 30 4.10 -24.72 3.20
C ASP A 30 2.58 -24.60 3.20
N LEU A 31 1.90 -25.75 3.31
CA LEU A 31 0.45 -25.78 3.35
C LEU A 31 -0.08 -25.09 4.62
N VAL A 32 -0.92 -24.11 4.42
CA VAL A 32 -1.71 -23.47 5.48
C VAL A 32 -2.95 -24.31 5.72
N SER A 33 -3.06 -24.88 6.93
CA SER A 33 -4.18 -25.73 7.35
C SER A 33 -5.38 -24.93 7.86
N GLU A 34 -5.11 -23.72 8.33
CA GLU A 34 -6.09 -22.80 8.88
C GLU A 34 -7.01 -22.24 7.79
N SER A 35 -8.23 -21.91 8.17
CA SER A 35 -9.20 -21.32 7.25
C SER A 35 -8.85 -19.87 6.91
N VAL A 36 -9.04 -19.50 5.65
CA VAL A 36 -8.71 -18.17 5.12
C VAL A 36 -9.89 -17.61 4.35
N THR A 37 -10.27 -16.38 4.65
CA THR A 37 -11.22 -15.61 3.84
C THR A 37 -10.52 -14.41 3.22
N VAL A 38 -10.56 -14.33 1.89
CA VAL A 38 -10.15 -13.14 1.13
C VAL A 38 -11.35 -12.25 0.87
N ILE A 39 -11.25 -10.98 1.21
CA ILE A 39 -12.28 -9.95 0.98
C ILE A 39 -11.79 -9.01 -0.10
N VAL A 40 -12.57 -8.83 -1.17
CA VAL A 40 -12.25 -7.94 -2.28
C VAL A 40 -13.39 -6.95 -2.50
N PRO A 41 -13.24 -5.69 -2.07
CA PRO A 41 -14.21 -4.65 -2.38
C PRO A 41 -14.11 -4.26 -3.87
N MET A 42 -15.23 -4.24 -4.56
CA MET A 42 -15.29 -3.92 -5.99
C MET A 42 -16.32 -2.82 -6.26
N ARG A 43 -15.86 -1.72 -6.86
CA ARG A 43 -16.74 -0.65 -7.35
C ARG A 43 -16.22 -0.13 -8.68
N ASN A 44 -17.00 -0.33 -9.75
CA ASN A 44 -16.64 0.07 -11.11
C ASN A 44 -15.23 -0.46 -11.46
N GLU A 45 -15.09 -1.78 -11.39
CA GLU A 45 -13.84 -2.53 -11.61
C GLU A 45 -13.92 -3.45 -12.84
N SER A 46 -14.78 -3.15 -13.81
CA SER A 46 -15.01 -3.97 -14.99
C SER A 46 -13.71 -4.42 -15.70
N GLU A 47 -12.69 -3.57 -15.72
CA GLU A 47 -11.38 -3.88 -16.31
C GLU A 47 -10.54 -4.85 -15.46
N ASN A 48 -10.83 -4.95 -14.15
CA ASN A 48 -10.01 -5.70 -13.20
C ASN A 48 -10.59 -7.07 -12.82
N VAL A 49 -11.91 -7.24 -12.94
CA VAL A 49 -12.66 -8.43 -12.45
C VAL A 49 -12.04 -9.74 -12.91
N ALA A 50 -11.86 -9.91 -14.21
CA ALA A 50 -11.47 -11.19 -14.79
C ALA A 50 -10.07 -11.64 -14.30
N GLU A 51 -9.10 -10.74 -14.34
CA GLU A 51 -7.74 -11.06 -13.89
C GLU A 51 -7.63 -11.21 -12.38
N CYS A 52 -8.38 -10.42 -11.59
CA CYS A 52 -8.42 -10.53 -10.14
C CYS A 52 -8.96 -11.91 -9.72
N ILE A 53 -10.12 -12.31 -10.25
CA ILE A 53 -10.75 -13.59 -9.93
C ILE A 53 -9.86 -14.74 -10.41
N SER A 54 -9.29 -14.67 -11.61
CA SER A 54 -8.34 -15.68 -12.11
C SER A 54 -7.12 -15.84 -11.20
N ALA A 55 -6.55 -14.73 -10.69
CA ALA A 55 -5.41 -14.78 -9.77
C ALA A 55 -5.78 -15.40 -8.42
N LEU A 56 -7.01 -15.15 -7.92
CA LEU A 56 -7.52 -15.76 -6.69
C LEU A 56 -7.89 -17.22 -6.87
N ALA A 57 -8.53 -17.59 -7.97
CA ALA A 57 -8.84 -18.97 -8.31
C ALA A 57 -7.57 -19.82 -8.46
N GLY A 58 -6.48 -19.23 -8.95
CA GLY A 58 -5.15 -19.86 -9.10
C GLY A 58 -4.35 -19.97 -7.79
N GLN A 59 -4.88 -19.53 -6.64
CA GLN A 59 -4.18 -19.69 -5.36
C GLN A 59 -4.12 -21.17 -4.95
N SER A 60 -2.97 -21.55 -4.40
CA SER A 60 -2.71 -22.89 -3.86
C SER A 60 -1.94 -22.78 -2.54
N GLY A 61 -1.82 -23.90 -1.81
CA GLY A 61 -1.13 -23.92 -0.52
C GLY A 61 -1.97 -23.44 0.65
N VAL A 62 -3.29 -23.28 0.48
CA VAL A 62 -4.27 -23.00 1.54
C VAL A 62 -5.34 -24.09 1.47
N ALA A 63 -5.53 -24.82 2.57
CA ALA A 63 -6.44 -25.97 2.61
C ALA A 63 -7.91 -25.55 2.51
N GLU A 64 -8.30 -24.52 3.25
CA GLU A 64 -9.65 -23.96 3.27
C GLU A 64 -9.64 -22.48 2.89
N LEU A 65 -9.87 -22.21 1.59
CA LEU A 65 -9.91 -20.86 1.03
C LEU A 65 -11.34 -20.46 0.66
N LYS A 66 -11.78 -19.32 1.17
CA LYS A 66 -13.02 -18.62 0.77
C LYS A 66 -12.68 -17.24 0.21
N VAL A 67 -13.44 -16.79 -0.75
CA VAL A 67 -13.28 -15.45 -1.35
C VAL A 67 -14.64 -14.75 -1.37
N ILE A 68 -14.71 -13.61 -0.70
CA ILE A 68 -15.91 -12.77 -0.67
C ILE A 68 -15.66 -11.56 -1.56
N LEU A 69 -16.36 -11.50 -2.69
CA LEU A 69 -16.37 -10.37 -3.59
C LEU A 69 -17.51 -9.44 -3.19
N VAL A 70 -17.17 -8.22 -2.77
CA VAL A 70 -18.18 -7.26 -2.29
C VAL A 70 -18.42 -6.21 -3.37
N ASN A 71 -19.60 -6.28 -4.02
CA ASN A 71 -20.02 -5.28 -4.99
C ASN A 71 -20.52 -4.02 -4.26
N ASP A 72 -19.73 -2.93 -4.30
CA ASP A 72 -20.08 -1.66 -3.68
C ASP A 72 -20.90 -0.77 -4.64
N SER A 73 -22.13 -1.21 -4.98
CA SER A 73 -23.06 -0.47 -5.83
C SER A 73 -22.41 -0.04 -7.16
N SER A 74 -21.78 -0.96 -7.87
CA SER A 74 -21.19 -0.68 -9.19
C SER A 74 -22.26 -0.26 -10.19
N THR A 75 -21.93 0.66 -11.08
CA THR A 75 -22.82 1.22 -12.13
C THR A 75 -22.38 0.80 -13.53
N ASP A 76 -21.28 0.07 -13.63
CA ASP A 76 -20.75 -0.54 -14.86
C ASP A 76 -21.04 -2.05 -14.88
N ASP A 77 -20.41 -2.78 -15.81
CA ASP A 77 -20.59 -4.21 -15.97
C ASP A 77 -19.90 -5.09 -14.89
N THR A 78 -19.34 -4.48 -13.83
CA THR A 78 -18.58 -5.19 -12.78
C THR A 78 -19.35 -6.42 -12.25
N GLN A 79 -20.61 -6.26 -11.85
CA GLN A 79 -21.40 -7.35 -11.28
C GLN A 79 -21.64 -8.50 -12.26
N ALA A 80 -21.97 -8.19 -13.51
CA ALA A 80 -22.16 -9.20 -14.55
C ALA A 80 -20.87 -9.95 -14.88
N LEU A 81 -19.72 -9.24 -14.87
CA LEU A 81 -18.42 -9.84 -15.09
C LEU A 81 -17.97 -10.72 -13.93
N ILE A 82 -18.29 -10.36 -12.68
CA ILE A 82 -18.04 -11.19 -11.50
C ILE A 82 -18.75 -12.54 -11.66
N GLN A 83 -20.06 -12.52 -11.94
CA GLN A 83 -20.85 -13.75 -12.09
C GLN A 83 -20.32 -14.69 -13.18
N ARG A 84 -19.82 -14.11 -14.28
CA ARG A 84 -19.22 -14.89 -15.35
C ARG A 84 -17.84 -15.45 -14.96
N ALA A 85 -17.02 -14.66 -14.25
CA ALA A 85 -15.65 -15.02 -13.94
C ALA A 85 -15.53 -16.08 -12.85
N ILE A 86 -16.43 -16.10 -11.86
CA ILE A 86 -16.45 -17.15 -10.81
C ILE A 86 -16.82 -18.53 -11.38
N ALA A 87 -17.56 -18.59 -12.50
CA ALA A 87 -17.87 -19.82 -13.24
C ALA A 87 -18.35 -21.01 -12.37
N GLY A 88 -19.04 -20.75 -11.26
CA GLY A 88 -19.51 -21.76 -10.33
C GLY A 88 -18.47 -22.31 -9.35
N ASP A 89 -17.28 -21.72 -9.24
CA ASP A 89 -16.31 -22.10 -8.23
C ASP A 89 -16.85 -21.79 -6.82
N SER A 90 -17.10 -22.85 -6.04
CA SER A 90 -17.74 -22.79 -4.72
C SER A 90 -16.93 -22.04 -3.65
N ARG A 91 -15.68 -21.72 -3.92
CA ARG A 91 -14.86 -20.88 -3.03
C ARG A 91 -15.32 -19.44 -3.03
N PHE A 92 -15.98 -18.98 -4.09
CA PHE A 92 -16.38 -17.59 -4.27
C PHE A 92 -17.81 -17.34 -3.82
N THR A 93 -17.98 -16.30 -3.04
CA THR A 93 -19.28 -15.76 -2.65
C THR A 93 -19.33 -14.28 -3.09
N VAL A 94 -20.45 -13.87 -3.67
CA VAL A 94 -20.69 -12.48 -4.05
C VAL A 94 -21.75 -11.90 -3.12
N ILE A 95 -21.44 -10.76 -2.51
CA ILE A 95 -22.38 -10.00 -1.70
C ILE A 95 -22.44 -8.55 -2.18
N ASP A 96 -23.58 -7.92 -2.02
CA ASP A 96 -23.71 -6.48 -2.22
C ASP A 96 -23.38 -5.75 -0.92
N SER A 97 -22.63 -4.63 -1.04
CA SER A 97 -22.41 -3.74 0.10
C SER A 97 -23.75 -3.16 0.55
N PRO A 98 -24.00 -3.06 1.86
CA PRO A 98 -25.21 -2.42 2.37
C PRO A 98 -25.25 -0.94 1.96
N GLU A 99 -26.44 -0.33 2.11
CA GLU A 99 -26.57 1.10 1.89
C GLU A 99 -25.54 1.89 2.72
N LEU A 100 -24.87 2.84 2.07
CA LEU A 100 -23.75 3.56 2.67
C LEU A 100 -24.23 4.40 3.87
N ARG A 101 -23.76 4.07 5.06
CA ARG A 101 -24.05 4.81 6.29
C ARG A 101 -23.43 6.21 6.22
N THR A 102 -24.13 7.19 6.79
CA THR A 102 -23.62 8.57 6.86
C THR A 102 -22.25 8.60 7.54
N GLY A 103 -21.29 9.27 6.92
CA GLY A 103 -19.90 9.41 7.43
C GLY A 103 -18.97 8.24 7.08
N TRP A 104 -19.47 7.16 6.45
CA TRP A 104 -18.63 6.05 6.01
C TRP A 104 -18.08 6.27 4.60
N LEU A 105 -16.88 5.76 4.36
CA LEU A 105 -16.34 5.63 3.00
C LEU A 105 -16.77 4.30 2.39
N GLY A 106 -17.11 4.31 1.09
CA GLY A 106 -17.66 3.13 0.40
C GLY A 106 -16.75 1.92 0.48
N LYS A 107 -15.44 2.07 0.21
CA LYS A 107 -14.47 0.97 0.33
C LYS A 107 -14.50 0.35 1.74
N VAL A 108 -14.49 1.19 2.77
CA VAL A 108 -14.47 0.72 4.16
C VAL A 108 -15.79 0.02 4.54
N SER A 109 -16.92 0.54 4.04
CA SER A 109 -18.22 -0.11 4.20
C SER A 109 -18.26 -1.50 3.54
N ALA A 110 -17.68 -1.62 2.34
CA ALA A 110 -17.59 -2.91 1.65
C ALA A 110 -16.65 -3.89 2.37
N LEU A 111 -15.51 -3.42 2.89
CA LEU A 111 -14.61 -4.24 3.70
C LEU A 111 -15.30 -4.73 4.98
N GLN A 112 -16.09 -3.89 5.66
CA GLN A 112 -16.84 -4.26 6.84
C GLN A 112 -17.91 -5.31 6.52
N ALA A 113 -18.65 -5.14 5.43
CA ALA A 113 -19.64 -6.14 5.01
C ALA A 113 -19.00 -7.51 4.71
N GLY A 114 -17.85 -7.50 4.04
CA GLY A 114 -17.09 -8.72 3.80
C GLY A 114 -16.56 -9.36 5.09
N TYR A 115 -16.10 -8.56 6.04
CA TYR A 115 -15.63 -9.03 7.34
C TYR A 115 -16.78 -9.65 8.17
N GLU A 116 -17.96 -9.02 8.21
CA GLU A 116 -19.13 -9.54 8.92
C GLU A 116 -19.60 -10.89 8.35
N ALA A 117 -19.40 -11.12 7.05
CA ALA A 117 -19.71 -12.40 6.39
C ALA A 117 -18.59 -13.46 6.51
N ALA A 118 -17.42 -13.08 7.04
CA ALA A 118 -16.25 -13.95 7.13
C ALA A 118 -16.16 -14.65 8.49
N HIS A 119 -15.90 -15.98 8.48
CA HIS A 119 -15.80 -16.80 9.69
C HIS A 119 -14.47 -17.54 9.81
N SER A 120 -13.51 -17.27 8.94
CA SER A 120 -12.21 -17.92 8.89
C SER A 120 -11.24 -17.34 9.94
N GLU A 121 -10.21 -18.11 10.27
CA GLU A 121 -9.19 -17.70 11.23
C GLU A 121 -8.34 -16.51 10.72
N PHE A 122 -8.00 -16.53 9.43
CA PHE A 122 -7.32 -15.42 8.78
C PHE A 122 -8.25 -14.65 7.85
N ILE A 123 -8.19 -13.33 7.95
CA ILE A 123 -8.82 -12.39 7.02
C ILE A 123 -7.73 -11.76 6.16
N VAL A 124 -7.97 -11.78 4.87
CA VAL A 124 -7.10 -11.13 3.88
C VAL A 124 -7.91 -10.10 3.12
N THR A 125 -7.46 -8.86 3.07
CA THR A 125 -8.07 -7.85 2.19
C THR A 125 -7.17 -7.59 1.00
N ILE A 126 -7.77 -7.52 -0.19
CA ILE A 126 -7.07 -7.30 -1.46
C ILE A 126 -7.87 -6.31 -2.29
N ASP A 127 -7.20 -5.32 -2.87
CA ASP A 127 -7.83 -4.43 -3.85
C ASP A 127 -8.02 -5.16 -5.20
N ALA A 128 -9.07 -4.82 -5.93
CA ALA A 128 -9.45 -5.48 -7.18
C ALA A 128 -8.39 -5.37 -8.31
N ASP A 129 -7.49 -4.40 -8.23
CA ASP A 129 -6.38 -4.19 -9.16
C ASP A 129 -5.12 -5.00 -8.82
N VAL A 130 -5.14 -5.78 -7.73
CA VAL A 130 -4.02 -6.64 -7.32
C VAL A 130 -4.04 -7.97 -8.05
N ARG A 131 -2.88 -8.42 -8.48
CA ARG A 131 -2.66 -9.74 -9.10
C ARG A 131 -1.71 -10.55 -8.24
N LEU A 132 -2.26 -11.50 -7.51
CA LEU A 132 -1.49 -12.43 -6.70
C LEU A 132 -0.83 -13.48 -7.60
N LYS A 133 0.40 -13.87 -7.27
CA LYS A 133 1.03 -15.05 -7.84
C LYS A 133 0.53 -16.32 -7.12
N PRO A 134 0.64 -17.50 -7.73
CA PRO A 134 0.37 -18.77 -7.04
C PRO A 134 1.10 -18.84 -5.69
N LYS A 135 0.45 -19.40 -4.65
CA LYS A 135 0.94 -19.51 -3.27
C LYS A 135 1.19 -18.18 -2.54
N ALA A 136 0.76 -17.03 -3.08
CA ALA A 136 0.98 -15.74 -2.43
C ALA A 136 0.28 -15.66 -1.07
N LEU A 137 -0.94 -16.20 -0.94
CA LEU A 137 -1.67 -16.27 0.32
C LEU A 137 -0.94 -17.15 1.33
N ALA A 138 -0.54 -18.36 0.94
CA ALA A 138 0.19 -19.27 1.83
C ALA A 138 1.47 -18.62 2.36
N ARG A 139 2.27 -18.00 1.48
CA ARG A 139 3.51 -17.31 1.86
C ARG A 139 3.29 -16.16 2.83
N ALA A 140 2.24 -15.35 2.62
CA ALA A 140 1.94 -14.23 3.50
C ALA A 140 1.47 -14.70 4.88
N ILE A 141 0.64 -15.74 4.94
CA ILE A 141 0.13 -16.31 6.19
C ILE A 141 1.24 -17.03 6.96
N ASN A 142 2.04 -17.86 6.27
CA ASN A 142 3.18 -18.51 6.94
C ASN A 142 4.18 -17.49 7.46
N GLN A 143 4.43 -16.38 6.75
CA GLN A 143 5.26 -15.30 7.26
C GLN A 143 4.71 -14.70 8.56
N LEU A 144 3.39 -14.50 8.64
CA LEU A 144 2.72 -14.01 9.85
C LEU A 144 2.94 -15.01 11.00
N LYS A 145 2.71 -16.29 10.76
CA LYS A 145 2.90 -17.38 11.73
C LYS A 145 4.36 -17.53 12.17
N ASP A 146 5.30 -17.61 11.22
CA ASP A 146 6.74 -17.81 11.49
C ASP A 146 7.35 -16.66 12.32
N LEU A 147 6.75 -15.47 12.26
CA LEU A 147 7.19 -14.28 12.99
C LEU A 147 6.35 -13.98 14.24
N GLU A 148 5.37 -14.83 14.57
CA GLU A 148 4.45 -14.64 15.68
C GLU A 148 3.80 -13.24 15.69
N LEU A 149 3.27 -12.85 14.53
CA LEU A 149 2.61 -11.56 14.30
C LEU A 149 1.10 -11.72 14.22
N ASP A 150 0.38 -10.64 14.47
CA ASP A 150 -1.07 -10.59 14.37
C ASP A 150 -1.54 -10.11 12.99
N PHE A 151 -0.70 -9.31 12.30
CA PHE A 151 -0.96 -8.90 10.91
C PHE A 151 0.34 -8.69 10.12
N VAL A 152 0.24 -8.86 8.79
CA VAL A 152 1.30 -8.50 7.85
C VAL A 152 0.71 -7.79 6.63
N SER A 153 1.47 -6.86 6.09
CA SER A 153 1.12 -6.16 4.85
C SER A 153 2.23 -6.36 3.80
N PRO A 154 2.15 -7.43 2.98
CA PRO A 154 3.09 -7.61 1.89
C PRO A 154 2.86 -6.53 0.84
N TYR A 155 3.83 -5.62 0.67
CA TYR A 155 3.68 -4.47 -0.23
C TYR A 155 3.87 -4.89 -1.69
N PRO A 156 2.83 -4.88 -2.56
CA PRO A 156 2.91 -5.37 -3.92
C PRO A 156 3.87 -4.56 -4.81
N GLN A 157 4.37 -5.18 -5.87
CA GLN A 157 5.04 -4.45 -6.94
C GLN A 157 4.08 -3.43 -7.56
N GLN A 158 4.47 -2.16 -7.56
CA GLN A 158 3.75 -1.10 -8.25
C GLN A 158 4.19 -1.06 -9.72
N VAL A 159 3.37 -1.63 -10.61
CA VAL A 159 3.64 -1.61 -12.05
C VAL A 159 3.52 -0.18 -12.56
N ALA A 160 4.56 0.33 -13.19
CA ALA A 160 4.64 1.67 -13.72
C ALA A 160 4.96 1.62 -15.22
N VAL A 161 4.04 2.04 -16.07
CA VAL A 161 4.16 1.97 -17.53
C VAL A 161 4.45 3.35 -18.12
N THR A 162 3.64 4.36 -17.80
CA THR A 162 3.83 5.72 -18.28
C THR A 162 4.98 6.42 -17.55
N PHE A 163 5.50 7.49 -18.13
CA PHE A 163 6.61 8.23 -17.56
C PHE A 163 6.27 8.79 -16.16
N ALA A 164 5.07 9.32 -15.98
CA ALA A 164 4.63 9.84 -14.69
C ALA A 164 4.51 8.74 -13.63
N GLU A 165 3.97 7.55 -13.98
CA GLU A 165 3.94 6.40 -13.08
C GLU A 165 5.37 6.00 -12.66
N LYS A 166 6.33 5.94 -13.59
CA LYS A 166 7.73 5.58 -13.32
C LYS A 166 8.44 6.59 -12.41
N LEU A 167 8.03 7.85 -12.43
CA LEU A 167 8.54 8.87 -11.51
C LEU A 167 7.95 8.74 -10.10
N ILE A 168 6.64 8.49 -9.98
CA ILE A 168 5.90 8.62 -8.71
C ILE A 168 5.70 7.28 -7.98
N GLN A 169 5.27 6.22 -8.68
CA GLN A 169 4.92 4.96 -8.00
C GLN A 169 6.05 4.35 -7.17
N PRO A 170 7.32 4.33 -7.63
CA PRO A 170 8.42 3.83 -6.81
C PRO A 170 8.73 4.69 -5.56
N LEU A 171 8.21 5.93 -5.48
CA LEU A 171 8.36 6.76 -4.28
C LEU A 171 7.54 6.22 -3.09
N LEU A 172 6.49 5.44 -3.34
CA LEU A 172 5.73 4.78 -2.26
C LEU A 172 6.63 3.85 -1.45
N HIS A 173 7.37 2.96 -2.11
CA HIS A 173 8.35 2.09 -1.44
C HIS A 173 9.52 2.90 -0.84
N TRP A 174 10.07 3.84 -1.61
CA TRP A 174 11.17 4.68 -1.15
C TRP A 174 10.80 5.42 0.15
N SER A 175 9.58 5.92 0.29
CA SER A 175 9.17 6.73 1.43
C SER A 175 9.37 5.98 2.76
N TRP A 176 8.85 4.78 2.90
CA TRP A 176 8.98 4.02 4.15
C TRP A 176 10.32 3.26 4.24
N MET A 177 10.90 2.80 3.11
CA MET A 177 12.22 2.17 3.08
C MET A 177 13.34 3.10 3.53
N SER A 178 13.19 4.42 3.35
CA SER A 178 14.20 5.41 3.70
C SER A 178 13.96 6.18 5.00
N THR A 179 12.77 6.05 5.60
CA THR A 179 12.40 6.86 6.78
C THR A 179 12.09 6.06 8.03
N VAL A 180 11.77 4.77 7.90
CA VAL A 180 11.43 3.90 9.03
C VAL A 180 12.44 2.75 9.14
N VAL A 181 13.02 2.57 10.31
CA VAL A 181 13.90 1.41 10.59
C VAL A 181 13.00 0.20 10.86
N LEU A 182 12.74 -0.62 9.82
CA LEU A 182 11.70 -1.66 9.85
C LEU A 182 11.89 -2.68 10.98
N ARG A 183 13.14 -3.11 11.24
CA ARG A 183 13.43 -4.07 12.33
C ARG A 183 13.18 -3.49 13.71
N LEU A 184 13.39 -2.19 13.87
CA LEU A 184 13.08 -1.52 15.12
C LEU A 184 11.56 -1.38 15.31
N ALA A 185 10.84 -1.03 14.24
CA ALA A 185 9.38 -0.97 14.23
C ALA A 185 8.74 -2.34 14.49
N GLU A 186 9.33 -3.44 13.97
CA GLU A 186 8.91 -4.82 14.25
C GLU A 186 9.08 -5.16 15.75
N LYS A 187 10.23 -4.82 16.33
CA LYS A 187 10.53 -5.13 17.73
C LYS A 187 9.76 -4.24 18.71
N HIS A 188 9.54 -2.99 18.35
CA HIS A 188 8.87 -1.99 19.17
C HIS A 188 7.77 -1.30 18.34
N PRO A 189 6.59 -1.95 18.17
CA PRO A 189 5.51 -1.40 17.38
C PRO A 189 5.00 -0.09 17.98
N MET A 190 4.94 0.96 17.16
CA MET A 190 4.36 2.25 17.53
C MET A 190 3.41 2.74 16.43
N ARG A 191 2.34 3.43 16.80
CA ARG A 191 1.41 4.02 15.82
C ARG A 191 2.10 4.93 14.80
N SER A 192 3.16 5.62 15.20
CA SER A 192 3.93 6.52 14.33
C SER A 192 4.80 5.80 13.30
N THR A 193 5.16 4.55 13.54
CA THR A 193 5.96 3.71 12.63
C THR A 193 5.13 2.67 11.90
N ALA A 194 3.80 2.69 12.08
CA ALA A 194 2.88 1.81 11.37
C ALA A 194 2.93 2.07 9.86
N ILE A 195 3.18 1.01 9.10
CA ILE A 195 3.14 0.99 7.65
C ILE A 195 2.26 -0.17 7.24
N ALA A 196 1.26 0.10 6.43
CA ALA A 196 0.41 -0.90 5.81
C ALA A 196 0.00 -0.44 4.42
N ASN A 197 -0.43 -1.38 3.60
CA ASN A 197 -0.98 -1.12 2.28
C ASN A 197 -2.23 -2.00 2.09
N GLY A 198 -3.37 -1.38 1.92
CA GLY A 198 -4.67 -2.03 1.72
C GLY A 198 -4.77 -2.87 0.45
N GLN A 199 -3.78 -2.79 -0.43
CA GLN A 199 -3.71 -3.63 -1.62
C GLN A 199 -3.48 -5.11 -1.30
N PHE A 200 -2.79 -5.42 -0.19
CA PHE A 200 -2.62 -6.76 0.32
C PHE A 200 -2.34 -6.71 1.83
N PHE A 201 -3.34 -7.08 2.62
CA PHE A 201 -3.26 -7.07 4.07
C PHE A 201 -3.79 -8.38 4.63
N VAL A 202 -3.04 -9.02 5.53
CA VAL A 202 -3.36 -10.30 6.18
C VAL A 202 -3.41 -10.08 7.67
N VAL A 203 -4.45 -10.57 8.34
CA VAL A 203 -4.65 -10.35 9.77
C VAL A 203 -5.39 -11.54 10.39
N HIS A 204 -5.08 -11.86 11.64
CA HIS A 204 -5.89 -12.76 12.46
C HIS A 204 -7.27 -12.15 12.70
N LYS A 205 -8.32 -12.96 12.50
CA LYS A 205 -9.70 -12.48 12.71
C LYS A 205 -9.93 -11.98 14.12
N GLU A 206 -9.39 -12.68 15.12
CA GLU A 206 -9.49 -12.29 16.53
C GLU A 206 -8.95 -10.87 16.79
N ALA A 207 -7.87 -10.47 16.11
CA ALA A 207 -7.33 -9.12 16.23
C ALA A 207 -8.28 -8.07 15.63
N LEU A 208 -8.95 -8.38 14.51
CA LEU A 208 -9.99 -7.52 13.95
C LEU A 208 -11.24 -7.46 14.83
N ASP A 209 -11.63 -8.58 15.45
CA ASP A 209 -12.80 -8.64 16.34
C ASP A 209 -12.63 -7.66 17.52
N LEU A 210 -11.43 -7.55 18.10
CA LEU A 210 -11.16 -6.64 19.21
C LEU A 210 -11.20 -5.16 18.85
N ILE A 211 -11.11 -4.81 17.58
CA ILE A 211 -11.25 -3.44 17.08
C ILE A 211 -12.56 -3.22 16.30
N GLU A 212 -13.52 -4.17 16.39
CA GLU A 212 -14.81 -4.15 15.70
C GLU A 212 -14.69 -4.07 14.16
N GLY A 213 -13.72 -4.80 13.61
CA GLY A 213 -13.42 -4.84 12.18
C GLY A 213 -12.96 -3.49 11.64
N PHE A 214 -13.59 -3.01 10.59
CA PHE A 214 -13.26 -1.76 9.92
C PHE A 214 -14.06 -0.54 10.43
N THR A 215 -14.90 -0.73 11.46
CA THR A 215 -15.75 0.34 12.03
C THR A 215 -14.92 1.51 12.55
N SER A 216 -13.80 1.23 13.22
CA SER A 216 -12.89 2.25 13.78
C SER A 216 -12.24 3.16 12.74
N VAL A 217 -12.26 2.76 11.46
CA VAL A 217 -11.66 3.50 10.35
C VAL A 217 -12.66 3.91 9.28
N SER A 218 -13.95 3.89 9.61
CA SER A 218 -15.07 4.10 8.69
C SER A 218 -14.99 5.38 7.85
N ASP A 219 -14.42 6.46 8.40
CA ASP A 219 -14.25 7.78 7.77
C ASP A 219 -12.81 8.04 7.28
N LYS A 220 -11.93 7.05 7.34
CA LYS A 220 -10.51 7.22 7.03
C LYS A 220 -10.22 6.94 5.56
N ILE A 221 -9.55 7.92 4.90
CA ILE A 221 -9.10 7.78 3.50
C ILE A 221 -7.90 6.82 3.38
N LEU A 222 -7.09 6.74 4.43
CA LEU A 222 -5.95 5.83 4.56
C LEU A 222 -6.33 4.72 5.54
N ASP A 223 -7.36 3.98 5.17
CA ASP A 223 -7.94 2.91 5.96
C ASP A 223 -6.91 1.86 6.38
N ASP A 224 -5.99 1.52 5.49
CA ASP A 224 -4.93 0.55 5.69
C ASP A 224 -3.95 0.94 6.82
N ILE A 225 -3.43 2.15 6.78
CA ILE A 225 -2.52 2.63 7.83
C ILE A 225 -3.27 2.80 9.15
N GLU A 226 -4.51 3.29 9.11
CA GLU A 226 -5.29 3.51 10.33
C GLU A 226 -5.74 2.18 10.97
N ILE A 227 -6.07 1.14 10.18
CA ILE A 227 -6.35 -0.20 10.74
C ILE A 227 -5.11 -0.78 11.44
N ALA A 228 -3.93 -0.68 10.80
CA ALA A 228 -2.67 -1.10 11.42
C ALA A 228 -2.38 -0.33 12.71
N ARG A 229 -2.63 0.99 12.73
CA ARG A 229 -2.50 1.83 13.93
C ARG A 229 -3.47 1.45 15.05
N SER A 230 -4.71 1.08 14.69
CA SER A 230 -5.71 0.61 15.64
C SER A 230 -5.31 -0.71 16.26
N LEU A 231 -4.82 -1.66 15.47
CA LEU A 231 -4.30 -2.95 15.94
C LEU A 231 -3.09 -2.75 16.89
N ILE A 232 -2.11 -1.93 16.49
CA ILE A 232 -0.94 -1.63 17.35
C ILE A 232 -1.36 -0.95 18.65
N ALA A 233 -2.37 -0.09 18.64
CA ALA A 233 -2.87 0.57 19.84
C ALA A 233 -3.49 -0.41 20.86
N GLN A 234 -4.00 -1.55 20.40
CA GLN A 234 -4.50 -2.65 21.23
C GLN A 234 -3.40 -3.63 21.67
N GLY A 235 -2.14 -3.38 21.29
CA GLY A 235 -1.00 -4.22 21.66
C GLY A 235 -0.64 -5.31 20.66
N PHE A 236 -1.35 -5.37 19.53
CA PHE A 236 -1.05 -6.31 18.44
C PHE A 236 0.24 -5.93 17.69
N LYS A 237 0.91 -6.94 17.14
CA LYS A 237 2.17 -6.81 16.41
C LYS A 237 1.95 -7.04 14.91
N GLY A 238 2.52 -6.20 14.09
CA GLY A 238 2.48 -6.40 12.66
C GLY A 238 3.47 -5.51 11.91
N ILE A 239 3.74 -5.89 10.66
CA ILE A 239 4.77 -5.25 9.85
C ILE A 239 4.36 -5.15 8.38
N VAL A 240 5.00 -4.21 7.68
CA VAL A 240 5.09 -4.24 6.22
C VAL A 240 6.22 -5.17 5.80
N THR A 241 6.01 -5.92 4.72
CA THR A 241 7.01 -6.85 4.18
C THR A 241 7.19 -6.65 2.67
N GLU A 242 8.26 -7.24 2.09
CA GLU A 242 8.46 -7.23 0.64
C GLU A 242 7.41 -8.13 -0.04
N GLY A 243 6.38 -7.53 -0.62
CA GLY A 243 5.35 -8.26 -1.37
C GLY A 243 5.55 -8.31 -2.89
N ALA A 244 6.53 -7.57 -3.42
CA ALA A 244 6.75 -7.46 -4.86
C ALA A 244 7.10 -8.79 -5.56
N ALA A 245 7.57 -9.78 -4.79
CA ALA A 245 7.83 -11.12 -5.30
C ALA A 245 6.56 -11.94 -5.52
N ILE A 246 5.49 -11.68 -4.76
CA ILE A 246 4.27 -12.49 -4.70
C ILE A 246 3.01 -11.78 -5.21
N ALA A 247 3.03 -10.46 -5.32
CA ALA A 247 1.89 -9.66 -5.77
C ALA A 247 2.35 -8.48 -6.63
N LYS A 248 1.50 -8.06 -7.56
CA LYS A 248 1.67 -6.84 -8.36
C LYS A 248 0.35 -6.12 -8.54
N THR A 249 0.40 -4.81 -8.70
CA THR A 249 -0.76 -3.97 -9.02
C THR A 249 -0.37 -2.85 -9.97
N ARG A 250 -1.33 -2.33 -10.72
CA ARG A 250 -1.21 -1.10 -11.47
C ARG A 250 -2.34 -0.15 -11.05
N MET A 251 -2.02 0.77 -10.16
CA MET A 251 -3.01 1.68 -9.57
C MET A 251 -3.59 2.71 -10.54
N TYR A 252 -2.81 3.17 -11.49
CA TYR A 252 -3.16 4.25 -12.42
C TYR A 252 -2.66 3.93 -13.81
N SER A 253 -3.42 4.32 -14.84
CA SER A 253 -3.07 4.13 -16.25
C SER A 253 -2.66 5.43 -16.94
N SER A 254 -2.92 6.58 -16.32
CA SER A 254 -2.64 7.92 -16.86
C SER A 254 -2.18 8.91 -15.78
N PHE A 255 -1.56 10.02 -16.22
CA PHE A 255 -1.20 11.11 -15.30
C PHE A 255 -2.45 11.75 -14.65
N THR A 256 -3.56 11.82 -15.36
CA THR A 256 -4.81 12.38 -14.85
C THR A 256 -5.37 11.54 -13.70
N GLU A 257 -5.39 10.23 -13.86
CA GLU A 257 -5.80 9.30 -12.79
C GLU A 257 -4.84 9.35 -11.61
N LEU A 258 -3.52 9.30 -11.87
CA LEU A 258 -2.49 9.42 -10.85
C LEU A 258 -2.66 10.70 -10.03
N ARG A 259 -2.82 11.85 -10.70
CA ARG A 259 -3.03 13.14 -10.04
C ARG A 259 -4.31 13.16 -9.21
N SER A 260 -5.40 12.58 -9.71
CA SER A 260 -6.67 12.48 -8.99
C SER A 260 -6.55 11.57 -7.77
N GLY A 261 -5.94 10.40 -7.93
CA GLY A 261 -5.75 9.42 -6.86
C GLY A 261 -4.89 9.97 -5.72
N TYR A 262 -3.72 10.55 -6.03
CA TYR A 262 -2.89 11.20 -5.01
C TYR A 262 -3.54 12.46 -4.45
N GLY A 263 -4.30 13.19 -5.26
CA GLY A 263 -5.03 14.38 -4.85
C GLY A 263 -6.04 14.12 -3.73
N LYS A 264 -6.66 12.94 -3.69
CA LYS A 264 -7.62 12.59 -2.64
C LYS A 264 -6.98 12.32 -1.27
N SER A 265 -5.73 11.85 -1.22
CA SER A 265 -5.14 11.26 0.00
C SER A 265 -3.94 12.04 0.57
N LEU A 266 -3.10 12.66 -0.28
CA LEU A 266 -1.85 13.27 0.19
C LEU A 266 -2.04 14.40 1.22
N TRP A 267 -3.14 15.14 1.18
CA TRP A 267 -3.41 16.19 2.17
C TRP A 267 -3.63 15.64 3.59
N LYS A 268 -4.03 14.35 3.71
CA LYS A 268 -4.16 13.65 5.00
C LYS A 268 -2.91 12.82 5.35
N ALA A 269 -2.17 12.35 4.35
CA ALA A 269 -1.08 11.40 4.51
C ALA A 269 0.03 11.87 5.49
N PHE A 270 0.24 13.16 5.58
CA PHE A 270 1.29 13.76 6.43
C PHE A 270 0.75 14.39 7.72
N GLY A 271 -0.46 14.03 8.17
CA GLY A 271 -1.00 14.53 9.44
C GLY A 271 -1.44 16.01 9.41
N GLY A 272 -1.81 16.53 8.24
CA GLY A 272 -2.34 17.89 8.10
C GLY A 272 -1.36 18.92 7.51
N ARG A 273 -1.64 20.21 7.68
CA ARG A 273 -0.88 21.28 7.00
C ARG A 273 0.59 21.33 7.45
N ILE A 274 0.83 21.26 8.75
CA ILE A 274 2.20 21.35 9.31
C ILE A 274 3.00 20.13 8.84
N GLY A 275 2.45 18.93 8.95
CA GLY A 275 3.11 17.71 8.46
C GLY A 275 3.38 17.73 6.96
N SER A 276 2.47 18.28 6.15
CA SER A 276 2.70 18.45 4.71
C SER A 276 3.84 19.44 4.41
N LEU A 277 3.96 20.53 5.17
CA LEU A 277 5.08 21.47 5.02
C LEU A 277 6.41 20.80 5.41
N ILE A 278 6.43 20.02 6.50
CA ILE A 278 7.61 19.25 6.91
C ILE A 278 7.97 18.23 5.82
N ALA A 279 7.00 17.53 5.25
CA ALA A 279 7.22 16.57 4.17
C ALA A 279 7.76 17.25 2.91
N ILE A 280 7.22 18.40 2.50
CA ILE A 280 7.73 19.19 1.37
C ILE A 280 9.18 19.61 1.63
N PHE A 281 9.47 20.14 2.82
CA PHE A 281 10.82 20.51 3.19
C PHE A 281 11.78 19.31 3.15
N PHE A 282 11.38 18.16 3.71
CA PHE A 282 12.16 16.94 3.70
C PHE A 282 12.41 16.47 2.26
N ILE A 283 11.37 16.36 1.43
CA ILE A 283 11.50 15.93 0.03
C ILE A 283 12.41 16.88 -0.77
N PHE A 284 12.30 18.19 -0.53
CA PHE A 284 13.18 19.16 -1.14
C PHE A 284 14.64 18.98 -0.68
N ALA A 285 14.85 18.83 0.63
CA ALA A 285 16.20 18.73 1.22
C ALA A 285 16.95 17.45 0.79
N VAL A 286 16.25 16.32 0.62
CA VAL A 286 16.88 15.04 0.22
C VAL A 286 16.85 14.80 -1.29
N GLY A 287 15.85 15.33 -2.01
CA GLY A 287 15.65 15.01 -3.43
C GLY A 287 16.09 16.09 -4.40
N ILE A 288 15.92 17.37 -4.07
CA ILE A 288 16.17 18.48 -5.00
C ILE A 288 17.44 19.27 -4.65
N PHE A 289 17.60 19.64 -3.39
CA PHE A 289 18.68 20.51 -2.95
C PHE A 289 20.09 19.93 -3.21
N PRO A 290 20.37 18.62 -3.03
CA PRO A 290 21.64 18.01 -3.43
C PRO A 290 21.96 18.20 -4.90
N PHE A 291 20.96 18.06 -5.77
CA PHE A 291 21.11 18.25 -7.21
C PHE A 291 21.41 19.72 -7.57
N ILE A 292 20.77 20.67 -6.90
CA ILE A 292 21.08 22.11 -7.07
C ILE A 292 22.53 22.40 -6.68
N LEU A 293 23.01 21.87 -5.56
CA LEU A 293 24.41 22.02 -5.16
C LEU A 293 25.36 21.41 -6.19
N PHE A 294 25.03 20.24 -6.72
CA PHE A 294 25.81 19.60 -7.78
C PHE A 294 25.94 20.48 -9.04
N LEU A 295 24.80 21.03 -9.51
CA LEU A 295 24.76 21.91 -10.68
C LEU A 295 25.58 23.22 -10.47
N ASN A 296 25.75 23.65 -9.22
CA ASN A 296 26.58 24.80 -8.88
C ASN A 296 28.07 24.45 -8.66
N GLY A 297 28.47 23.21 -8.99
CA GLY A 297 29.86 22.78 -8.95
C GLY A 297 30.37 22.36 -7.57
N TYR A 298 29.51 22.24 -6.55
CA TYR A 298 29.96 21.80 -5.23
C TYR A 298 30.13 20.27 -5.18
N LEU A 299 31.32 19.80 -4.84
CA LEU A 299 31.63 18.37 -4.68
C LEU A 299 30.68 17.68 -3.69
N ILE A 300 30.36 18.35 -2.57
CA ILE A 300 29.41 17.83 -1.60
C ILE A 300 28.01 17.63 -2.21
N GLY A 301 27.59 18.50 -3.13
CA GLY A 301 26.35 18.37 -3.87
C GLY A 301 26.32 17.11 -4.72
N PHE A 302 27.41 16.79 -5.41
CA PHE A 302 27.54 15.54 -6.18
C PHE A 302 27.44 14.31 -5.29
N ILE A 303 28.15 14.29 -4.15
CA ILE A 303 28.12 13.17 -3.20
C ILE A 303 26.70 12.96 -2.65
N LEU A 304 26.05 14.02 -2.19
CA LEU A 304 24.68 13.95 -1.65
C LEU A 304 23.65 13.51 -2.71
N PHE A 305 23.78 14.01 -3.93
CA PHE A 305 22.93 13.59 -5.05
C PHE A 305 23.12 12.09 -5.35
N LEU A 306 24.36 11.62 -5.41
CA LEU A 306 24.64 10.19 -5.63
C LEU A 306 24.05 9.31 -4.50
N LEU A 307 24.19 9.71 -3.24
CA LEU A 307 23.57 8.98 -2.11
C LEU A 307 22.05 8.96 -2.20
N SER A 308 21.41 10.07 -2.61
CA SER A 308 19.97 10.12 -2.82
C SER A 308 19.51 9.20 -3.97
N VAL A 309 20.28 9.13 -5.06
CA VAL A 309 20.05 8.17 -6.16
C VAL A 309 20.19 6.74 -5.66
N LEU A 310 21.26 6.41 -4.93
CA LEU A 310 21.48 5.06 -4.37
C LEU A 310 20.36 4.66 -3.40
N THR A 311 19.92 5.57 -2.54
CA THR A 311 18.76 5.33 -1.64
C THR A 311 17.53 4.89 -2.43
N ARG A 312 17.27 5.53 -3.56
CA ARG A 312 16.15 5.21 -4.43
C ARG A 312 16.36 3.92 -5.23
N GLU A 313 17.60 3.65 -5.68
CA GLU A 313 17.92 2.39 -6.36
C GLU A 313 17.71 1.19 -5.44
N LEU A 314 18.16 1.25 -4.18
CA LEU A 314 17.94 0.19 -3.21
C LEU A 314 16.44 -0.11 -3.04
N SER A 315 15.62 0.92 -2.93
CA SER A 315 14.16 0.76 -2.87
C SER A 315 13.59 0.19 -4.17
N ALA A 316 14.05 0.65 -5.34
CA ALA A 316 13.59 0.17 -6.64
C ALA A 316 13.93 -1.32 -6.85
N LEU A 317 15.10 -1.77 -6.43
CA LEU A 317 15.49 -3.18 -6.50
C LEU A 317 14.57 -4.06 -5.65
N ARG A 318 14.23 -3.64 -4.43
CA ARG A 318 13.32 -4.38 -3.55
C ARG A 318 11.88 -4.39 -4.05
N SER A 319 11.41 -3.27 -4.61
CA SER A 319 10.06 -3.16 -5.18
C SER A 319 9.92 -3.73 -6.60
N ARG A 320 11.01 -4.27 -7.17
CA ARG A 320 11.07 -4.73 -8.58
C ARG A 320 10.68 -3.66 -9.59
N SER A 321 10.95 -2.39 -9.25
CA SER A 321 10.81 -1.25 -10.14
C SER A 321 12.10 -1.06 -10.96
N ASN A 322 12.01 -0.31 -12.07
CA ASN A 322 13.20 -0.03 -12.88
C ASN A 322 14.13 0.97 -12.19
N PRO A 323 15.37 0.57 -11.77
CA PRO A 323 16.27 1.41 -10.98
C PRO A 323 16.78 2.63 -11.75
N ILE A 324 16.82 2.61 -13.08
CA ILE A 324 17.34 3.72 -13.89
C ILE A 324 16.59 5.04 -13.63
N TYR A 325 15.33 4.96 -13.23
CA TYR A 325 14.54 6.15 -12.87
C TYR A 325 14.95 6.79 -11.54
N ALA A 326 15.86 6.16 -10.78
CA ALA A 326 16.45 6.74 -9.58
C ALA A 326 17.27 8.00 -9.92
N PHE A 327 17.91 8.05 -11.08
CA PHE A 327 18.63 9.24 -11.54
C PHE A 327 17.72 10.46 -11.74
N LEU A 328 16.42 10.23 -11.95
CA LEU A 328 15.41 11.28 -12.04
C LEU A 328 14.80 11.64 -10.67
N HIS A 329 15.47 11.29 -9.57
CA HIS A 329 14.99 11.57 -8.22
C HIS A 329 14.63 13.05 -7.97
N PRO A 330 15.39 14.05 -8.45
CA PRO A 330 15.00 15.44 -8.32
C PRO A 330 13.69 15.79 -9.01
N LEU A 331 13.47 15.26 -10.22
CA LEU A 331 12.22 15.45 -10.96
C LEU A 331 11.04 14.75 -10.28
N SER A 332 11.24 13.52 -9.80
CA SER A 332 10.24 12.78 -9.04
C SER A 332 9.86 13.51 -7.74
N SER A 333 10.84 14.08 -7.05
CA SER A 333 10.64 14.87 -5.83
C SER A 333 9.86 16.15 -6.12
N ALA A 334 10.17 16.86 -7.20
CA ALA A 334 9.44 18.05 -7.63
C ALA A 334 7.98 17.71 -7.99
N LEU A 335 7.77 16.60 -8.71
CA LEU A 335 6.43 16.13 -9.04
C LEU A 335 5.63 15.71 -7.80
N LEU A 336 6.26 15.05 -6.82
CA LEU A 336 5.60 14.70 -5.55
C LEU A 336 5.22 15.96 -4.75
N ILE A 337 6.09 16.95 -4.66
CA ILE A 337 5.77 18.25 -4.04
C ILE A 337 4.57 18.91 -4.74
N TYR A 338 4.55 18.92 -6.07
CA TYR A 338 3.40 19.40 -6.83
C TYR A 338 2.12 18.65 -6.46
N LEU A 339 2.16 17.32 -6.37
CA LEU A 339 0.98 16.51 -6.01
C LEU A 339 0.50 16.78 -4.57
N ILE A 340 1.41 17.03 -3.63
CA ILE A 340 1.03 17.43 -2.26
C ILE A 340 0.30 18.78 -2.28
N ILE A 341 0.84 19.78 -2.98
CA ILE A 341 0.22 21.11 -3.09
C ILE A 341 -1.12 21.00 -3.81
N TYR A 342 -1.19 20.23 -4.90
CA TYR A 342 -2.43 19.97 -5.64
C TYR A 342 -3.50 19.33 -4.74
N SER A 343 -3.12 18.33 -3.95
CA SER A 343 -4.02 17.65 -3.02
C SER A 343 -4.65 18.64 -2.02
N TRP A 344 -3.86 19.56 -1.48
CA TRP A 344 -4.37 20.63 -0.60
C TRP A 344 -5.33 21.59 -1.31
N SER A 345 -5.08 21.95 -2.56
CA SER A 345 -5.93 22.84 -3.33
C SER A 345 -7.29 22.22 -3.70
N LYS A 346 -7.35 20.89 -3.74
CA LYS A 346 -8.53 20.11 -4.17
C LYS A 346 -9.20 19.32 -3.05
N ARG A 347 -8.76 19.47 -1.81
CA ARG A 347 -9.33 18.75 -0.66
C ARG A 347 -10.86 18.89 -0.59
N GLY A 348 -11.56 17.78 -0.35
CA GLY A 348 -13.02 17.73 -0.26
C GLY A 348 -13.76 17.99 -1.56
N LYS A 349 -13.05 18.08 -2.72
CA LYS A 349 -13.64 18.32 -4.05
C LYS A 349 -13.35 17.19 -5.03
N ILE A 350 -12.54 16.20 -4.64
CA ILE A 350 -12.17 15.10 -5.52
C ILE A 350 -13.22 14.01 -5.41
N GLN A 351 -13.67 13.55 -6.55
CA GLN A 351 -14.50 12.37 -6.65
C GLN A 351 -13.63 11.15 -6.97
N TRP A 352 -13.94 10.04 -6.33
CA TRP A 352 -13.32 8.75 -6.60
C TRP A 352 -14.40 7.74 -6.91
N LYS A 353 -14.37 7.15 -8.11
CA LYS A 353 -15.36 6.21 -8.62
C LYS A 353 -16.82 6.70 -8.41
N GLY A 354 -17.04 7.99 -8.70
CA GLY A 354 -18.37 8.63 -8.64
C GLY A 354 -18.84 9.08 -7.25
N ARG A 355 -17.98 8.96 -6.21
CA ARG A 355 -18.29 9.47 -4.86
C ARG A 355 -17.30 10.58 -4.45
N THR A 356 -17.79 11.61 -3.77
CA THR A 356 -16.92 12.65 -3.15
C THR A 356 -16.20 12.05 -1.93
N VAL A 357 -14.88 12.32 -1.82
CA VAL A 357 -14.00 11.78 -0.78
C VAL A 357 -13.38 12.91 0.03
#